data_e1895bafd90a3906503903991830ff2e
#
_entry.id   e1895bafd90a3906503903991830ff2e
#
_cell.length_a   1.000
_cell.length_b   1.000
_cell.length_c   1.000
_cell.angle_alpha   90.00
_cell.angle_beta   90.00
_cell.angle_gamma   90.00
#
_symmetry.space_group_name_H-M   'P 1'
#
loop_
_entity.id
_entity.type
_entity.pdbx_description
1 polymer ?
#
loop_
_entity_poly.entity_id
_entity_poly.type
_entity_poly.pdbx_seq_one_letter_code
_entity_poly.pdbx_strand_id
1 'polypeptide(L)'
;MTWLRRKSIDRITQHEEGRRLVPTLSWPHLVALGIGAIVGTGIYTLIGVGADKAGPAVLLSFVIAGVVCACAALAYAELSTMMPAAGSAYTYSYGVLGESIAWIVGWSLILEYSLVVSTVAVGWSGYFVGFLQWVQQNFGWNVTLPAALAAGPHAGGVINLPAIVITFMVAGLLMAGTRESATLNAILVVFKLIALAVFIAVALPAFNPDNLQPFMPFGFPKSLDAAGVERGVMAAAAIIFFAFY
;
A
#
# COMPACT_ATOMS: atom_id res chain seq x y z
N MET A 1 -6.20 -36.52 -16.06
CA MET A 1 -6.68 -35.39 -15.25
C MET A 1 -5.55 -34.40 -15.04
N THR A 2 -5.64 -33.22 -15.65
CA THR A 2 -4.52 -32.27 -15.85
C THR A 2 -4.45 -31.16 -14.81
N TRP A 3 -5.20 -31.24 -13.74
CA TRP A 3 -5.34 -30.18 -12.70
C TRP A 3 -4.03 -29.90 -11.91
N LEU A 4 -3.08 -30.84 -11.93
CA LEU A 4 -1.77 -30.73 -11.28
C LEU A 4 -0.63 -30.55 -12.28
N ARG A 5 -0.94 -30.09 -13.49
CA ARG A 5 0.09 -29.83 -14.48
C ARG A 5 1.03 -28.72 -13.99
N ARG A 6 2.30 -29.07 -13.81
CA ARG A 6 3.36 -28.13 -13.44
C ARG A 6 4.08 -27.66 -14.69
N LYS A 7 4.47 -26.41 -14.72
CA LYS A 7 5.37 -25.89 -15.75
C LYS A 7 6.80 -26.14 -15.29
N SER A 8 7.64 -26.75 -16.11
CA SER A 8 9.05 -26.94 -15.75
C SER A 8 9.74 -25.60 -15.56
N ILE A 9 10.64 -25.51 -14.58
CA ILE A 9 11.40 -24.28 -14.26
C ILE A 9 12.14 -23.81 -15.50
N ASP A 10 12.73 -24.73 -16.28
CA ASP A 10 13.42 -24.41 -17.53
C ASP A 10 12.51 -23.69 -18.55
N ARG A 11 11.25 -24.08 -18.65
CA ARG A 11 10.27 -23.40 -19.53
C ARG A 11 9.79 -22.06 -18.95
N ILE A 12 9.86 -21.88 -17.64
CA ILE A 12 9.51 -20.61 -16.98
C ILE A 12 10.64 -19.61 -17.20
N THR A 13 11.89 -20.06 -17.15
CA THR A 13 13.09 -19.22 -17.29
C THR A 13 13.52 -19.03 -18.75
N GLN A 14 13.19 -19.98 -19.65
CA GLN A 14 13.43 -19.82 -21.08
C GLN A 14 12.45 -18.80 -21.67
N HIS A 15 12.97 -17.66 -22.02
CA HIS A 15 12.24 -16.65 -22.79
C HIS A 15 12.29 -17.05 -24.26
N GLU A 16 11.15 -17.11 -24.92
CA GLU A 16 11.10 -17.20 -26.37
C GLU A 16 11.90 -16.05 -27.00
N GLU A 17 12.79 -16.34 -27.94
CA GLU A 17 13.53 -15.29 -28.64
C GLU A 17 12.55 -14.31 -29.28
N GLY A 18 12.69 -13.01 -28.96
CA GLY A 18 11.79 -11.94 -29.40
C GLY A 18 10.76 -11.45 -28.39
N ARG A 19 10.58 -12.12 -27.23
CA ARG A 19 9.65 -11.69 -26.16
C ARG A 19 10.35 -11.28 -24.86
N ARG A 20 11.63 -10.96 -24.91
CA ARG A 20 12.36 -10.46 -23.74
C ARG A 20 11.96 -9.01 -23.43
N LEU A 21 11.54 -8.79 -22.19
CA LEU A 21 11.44 -7.43 -21.67
C LEU A 21 12.85 -6.83 -21.63
N VAL A 22 13.00 -5.65 -22.22
CA VAL A 22 14.26 -4.91 -22.18
C VAL A 22 14.43 -4.34 -20.77
N PRO A 23 15.54 -4.60 -20.06
CA PRO A 23 15.79 -4.02 -18.75
C PRO A 23 16.03 -2.52 -18.90
N THR A 24 15.04 -1.72 -18.51
CA THR A 24 15.08 -0.24 -18.60
C THR A 24 15.33 0.44 -17.27
N LEU A 25 15.21 -0.31 -16.16
CA LEU A 25 15.34 0.22 -14.80
C LEU A 25 16.67 -0.19 -14.18
N SER A 26 17.37 0.77 -13.58
CA SER A 26 18.55 0.53 -12.76
C SER A 26 18.18 0.26 -11.30
N TRP A 27 19.13 -0.23 -10.50
CA TRP A 27 18.91 -0.54 -9.09
C TRP A 27 18.35 0.64 -8.26
N PRO A 28 18.74 1.93 -8.49
CA PRO A 28 18.13 3.04 -7.74
C PRO A 28 16.62 3.19 -8.01
N HIS A 29 16.18 2.94 -9.25
CA HIS A 29 14.76 2.97 -9.59
C HIS A 29 13.99 1.84 -8.88
N LEU A 30 14.59 0.64 -8.76
CA LEU A 30 13.97 -0.48 -8.05
C LEU A 30 13.86 -0.21 -6.56
N VAL A 31 14.90 0.36 -5.93
CA VAL A 31 14.87 0.80 -4.54
C VAL A 31 13.81 1.89 -4.34
N ALA A 32 13.75 2.88 -5.23
CA ALA A 32 12.74 3.93 -5.17
C ALA A 32 11.31 3.38 -5.33
N LEU A 33 11.10 2.37 -6.18
CA LEU A 33 9.81 1.69 -6.30
C LEU A 33 9.43 1.00 -4.99
N GLY A 34 10.36 0.28 -4.35
CA GLY A 34 10.13 -0.37 -3.05
C GLY A 34 9.81 0.64 -1.93
N ILE A 35 10.63 1.68 -1.79
CA ILE A 35 10.36 2.76 -0.82
C ILE A 35 9.04 3.45 -1.15
N GLY A 36 8.76 3.67 -2.44
CA GLY A 36 7.53 4.28 -2.93
C GLY A 36 6.28 3.51 -2.53
N ALA A 37 6.32 2.20 -2.56
CA ALA A 37 5.23 1.35 -2.14
C ALA A 37 5.07 1.35 -0.61
N ILE A 38 6.14 1.13 0.15
CA ILE A 38 6.10 0.99 1.61
C ILE A 38 5.80 2.33 2.30
N VAL A 39 6.52 3.42 1.92
CA VAL A 39 6.30 4.76 2.48
C VAL A 39 5.15 5.44 1.73
N GLY A 40 3.95 4.97 1.95
CA GLY A 40 2.73 5.41 1.27
C GLY A 40 1.56 5.60 2.25
N THR A 41 0.42 5.10 1.84
CA THR A 41 -0.85 5.16 2.59
C THR A 41 -0.72 4.64 4.02
N GLY A 42 0.15 3.67 4.25
CA GLY A 42 0.41 3.08 5.56
C GLY A 42 0.83 4.10 6.60
N ILE A 43 1.83 4.94 6.27
CA ILE A 43 2.32 5.95 7.21
C ILE A 43 1.37 7.15 7.30
N TYR A 44 0.79 7.59 6.17
CA TYR A 44 0.00 8.82 6.14
C TYR A 44 -1.46 8.63 6.55
N THR A 45 -2.02 7.43 6.40
CA THR A 45 -3.46 7.19 6.64
C THR A 45 -3.68 6.16 7.75
N LEU A 46 -3.00 5.02 7.71
CA LEU A 46 -3.27 3.92 8.62
C LEU A 46 -2.72 4.12 10.03
N ILE A 47 -1.75 5.04 10.23
CA ILE A 47 -1.26 5.35 11.57
C ILE A 47 -2.38 5.86 12.48
N GLY A 48 -3.28 6.70 11.96
CA GLY A 48 -4.43 7.19 12.71
C GLY A 48 -5.40 6.07 13.07
N VAL A 49 -5.71 5.20 12.11
CA VAL A 49 -6.59 4.03 12.33
C VAL A 49 -5.97 3.03 13.32
N GLY A 50 -4.65 2.79 13.19
CA GLY A 50 -3.92 1.93 14.11
C GLY A 50 -3.86 2.50 15.53
N ALA A 51 -3.64 3.80 15.65
CA ALA A 51 -3.62 4.50 16.95
C ALA A 51 -5.00 4.49 17.64
N ASP A 52 -6.10 4.63 16.87
CA ASP A 52 -7.45 4.46 17.43
C ASP A 52 -7.66 3.06 18.01
N LYS A 53 -7.09 2.03 17.40
CA LYS A 53 -7.25 0.63 17.86
C LYS A 53 -6.32 0.22 18.99
N ALA A 54 -5.09 0.68 19.01
CA ALA A 54 -4.06 0.24 19.97
C ALA A 54 -3.57 1.33 20.92
N GLY A 55 -3.98 2.59 20.71
CA GLY A 55 -3.40 3.72 21.42
C GLY A 55 -1.90 3.89 21.08
N PRO A 56 -1.09 4.39 22.02
CA PRO A 56 0.37 4.53 21.84
C PRO A 56 1.08 3.22 21.48
N ALA A 57 0.54 2.06 21.86
CA ALA A 57 1.08 0.75 21.54
C ALA A 57 0.95 0.37 20.06
N VAL A 58 0.41 1.24 19.22
CA VAL A 58 0.47 1.12 17.75
C VAL A 58 1.90 0.94 17.25
N LEU A 59 2.91 1.46 17.97
CA LEU A 59 4.33 1.24 17.68
C LEU A 59 4.68 -0.25 17.67
N LEU A 60 4.18 -1.02 18.63
CA LEU A 60 4.38 -2.48 18.67
C LEU A 60 3.67 -3.15 17.49
N SER A 61 2.52 -2.66 17.09
CA SER A 61 1.77 -3.17 15.93
C SER A 61 2.57 -3.00 14.63
N PHE A 62 3.26 -1.88 14.45
CA PHE A 62 4.17 -1.66 13.32
C PHE A 62 5.36 -2.62 13.37
N VAL A 63 5.96 -2.85 14.53
CA VAL A 63 7.09 -3.80 14.68
C VAL A 63 6.64 -5.21 14.32
N ILE A 64 5.50 -5.67 14.84
CA ILE A 64 4.96 -7.01 14.57
C ILE A 64 4.69 -7.19 13.08
N ALA A 65 3.96 -6.25 12.47
CA ALA A 65 3.67 -6.28 11.03
C ALA A 65 4.96 -6.26 10.20
N GLY A 66 5.92 -5.41 10.56
CA GLY A 66 7.22 -5.31 9.90
C GLY A 66 8.02 -6.60 9.95
N VAL A 67 8.05 -7.30 11.09
CA VAL A 67 8.74 -8.60 11.21
C VAL A 67 8.08 -9.65 10.32
N VAL A 68 6.76 -9.72 10.29
CA VAL A 68 6.03 -10.66 9.42
C VAL A 68 6.34 -10.37 7.94
N CYS A 69 6.29 -9.10 7.54
CA CYS A 69 6.61 -8.69 6.19
C CYS A 69 8.08 -8.96 5.82
N ALA A 70 9.01 -8.77 6.74
CA ALA A 70 10.43 -9.08 6.53
C ALA A 70 10.65 -10.58 6.28
N CYS A 71 9.98 -11.45 7.03
CA CYS A 71 10.02 -12.89 6.77
C CYS A 71 9.49 -13.25 5.39
N ALA A 72 8.37 -12.66 4.98
CA ALA A 72 7.81 -12.85 3.64
C ALA A 72 8.77 -12.34 2.55
N ALA A 73 9.35 -11.16 2.73
CA ALA A 73 10.29 -10.57 1.79
C ALA A 73 11.54 -11.44 1.59
N LEU A 74 12.08 -12.05 2.65
CA LEU A 74 13.21 -12.97 2.55
C LEU A 74 12.84 -14.23 1.74
N ALA A 75 11.66 -14.80 1.95
CA ALA A 75 11.18 -15.94 1.17
C ALA A 75 11.01 -15.57 -0.32
N TYR A 76 10.46 -14.39 -0.62
CA TYR A 76 10.36 -13.90 -1.99
C TYR A 76 11.73 -13.62 -2.64
N ALA A 77 12.70 -13.12 -1.87
CA ALA A 77 14.05 -12.89 -2.35
C ALA A 77 14.70 -14.23 -2.78
N GLU A 78 14.56 -15.28 -1.99
CA GLU A 78 15.05 -16.62 -2.34
C GLU A 78 14.35 -17.17 -3.58
N LEU A 79 13.02 -17.14 -3.63
CA LEU A 79 12.25 -17.62 -4.78
C LEU A 79 12.58 -16.86 -6.07
N SER A 80 12.84 -15.57 -5.99
CA SER A 80 13.20 -14.75 -7.18
C SER A 80 14.56 -15.09 -7.74
N THR A 81 15.50 -15.54 -6.92
CA THR A 81 16.80 -16.02 -7.39
C THR A 81 16.72 -17.42 -8.03
N MET A 82 15.84 -18.28 -7.51
CA MET A 82 15.63 -19.63 -8.04
C MET A 82 14.82 -19.63 -9.34
N MET A 83 13.86 -18.74 -9.44
CA MET A 83 12.95 -18.62 -10.60
C MET A 83 12.86 -17.17 -11.06
N PRO A 84 13.86 -16.65 -11.80
CA PRO A 84 13.93 -15.27 -12.25
C PRO A 84 12.96 -15.02 -13.42
N ALA A 85 11.65 -15.02 -13.13
CA ALA A 85 10.58 -14.83 -14.10
C ALA A 85 9.56 -13.83 -13.61
N ALA A 86 8.94 -13.11 -14.54
CA ALA A 86 7.83 -12.21 -14.24
C ALA A 86 6.60 -13.00 -13.80
N GLY A 87 5.76 -12.39 -12.93
CA GLY A 87 4.49 -12.98 -12.49
C GLY A 87 4.43 -13.31 -11.00
N SER A 88 5.51 -13.02 -10.24
CA SER A 88 5.52 -13.11 -8.76
C SER A 88 4.96 -14.45 -8.24
N ALA A 89 4.12 -14.40 -7.20
CA ALA A 89 3.53 -15.57 -6.56
C ALA A 89 2.76 -16.49 -7.52
N TYR A 90 2.12 -15.95 -8.56
CA TYR A 90 1.47 -16.75 -9.60
C TYR A 90 2.46 -17.72 -10.28
N THR A 91 3.60 -17.19 -10.72
CA THR A 91 4.62 -17.99 -11.43
C THR A 91 5.25 -19.03 -10.53
N TYR A 92 5.55 -18.65 -9.28
CA TYR A 92 6.12 -19.59 -8.30
C TYR A 92 5.12 -20.71 -7.96
N SER A 93 3.86 -20.36 -7.77
CA SER A 93 2.79 -21.35 -7.52
C SER A 93 2.62 -22.30 -8.71
N TYR A 94 2.72 -21.80 -9.94
CA TYR A 94 2.58 -22.63 -11.14
C TYR A 94 3.73 -23.62 -11.28
N GLY A 95 4.96 -23.22 -10.97
CA GLY A 95 6.12 -24.11 -11.01
C GLY A 95 6.10 -25.20 -9.93
N VAL A 96 5.65 -24.86 -8.71
CA VAL A 96 5.75 -25.72 -7.53
C VAL A 96 4.44 -26.50 -7.25
N LEU A 97 3.30 -25.79 -7.22
CA LEU A 97 2.01 -26.31 -6.74
C LEU A 97 1.11 -26.77 -7.89
N GLY A 98 1.32 -26.26 -9.10
CA GLY A 98 0.55 -26.62 -10.28
C GLY A 98 -0.51 -25.61 -10.68
N GLU A 99 -1.15 -25.90 -11.82
CA GLU A 99 -2.01 -24.97 -12.56
C GLU A 99 -3.23 -24.49 -11.75
N SER A 100 -3.91 -25.40 -11.05
CA SER A 100 -5.14 -25.05 -10.31
C SER A 100 -4.87 -24.07 -9.17
N ILE A 101 -3.79 -24.29 -8.41
CA ILE A 101 -3.43 -23.38 -7.29
C ILE A 101 -2.91 -22.07 -7.85
N ALA A 102 -2.11 -22.12 -8.93
CA ALA A 102 -1.66 -20.89 -9.58
C ALA A 102 -2.82 -20.04 -10.10
N TRP A 103 -3.89 -20.65 -10.62
CA TRP A 103 -5.09 -19.94 -11.06
C TRP A 103 -5.78 -19.20 -9.91
N ILE A 104 -5.94 -19.87 -8.76
CA ILE A 104 -6.51 -19.25 -7.54
C ILE A 104 -5.63 -18.08 -7.07
N VAL A 105 -4.30 -18.29 -7.00
CA VAL A 105 -3.33 -17.24 -6.62
C VAL A 105 -3.39 -16.07 -7.59
N GLY A 106 -3.49 -16.32 -8.90
CA GLY A 106 -3.61 -15.27 -9.92
C GLY A 106 -4.84 -14.40 -9.72
N TRP A 107 -6.01 -15.00 -9.47
CA TRP A 107 -7.24 -14.25 -9.17
C TRP A 107 -7.16 -13.51 -7.85
N SER A 108 -6.53 -14.10 -6.84
CA SER A 108 -6.31 -13.43 -5.55
C SER A 108 -5.43 -12.19 -5.69
N LEU A 109 -4.36 -12.25 -6.50
CA LEU A 109 -3.50 -11.10 -6.80
C LEU A 109 -4.25 -9.99 -7.55
N ILE A 110 -5.12 -10.33 -8.52
CA ILE A 110 -5.94 -9.34 -9.22
C ILE A 110 -6.86 -8.64 -8.22
N LEU A 111 -7.54 -9.39 -7.36
CA LEU A 111 -8.42 -8.82 -6.33
C LEU A 111 -7.63 -7.91 -5.39
N GLU A 112 -6.51 -8.38 -4.90
CA GLU A 112 -5.63 -7.68 -3.97
C GLU A 112 -5.17 -6.33 -4.54
N TYR A 113 -4.53 -6.32 -5.72
CA TYR A 113 -4.08 -5.07 -6.34
C TYR A 113 -5.25 -4.11 -6.65
N SER A 114 -6.40 -4.63 -7.04
CA SER A 114 -7.58 -3.80 -7.28
C SER A 114 -8.07 -3.12 -6.00
N LEU A 115 -8.09 -3.83 -4.89
CA LEU A 115 -8.47 -3.28 -3.58
C LEU A 115 -7.45 -2.25 -3.08
N VAL A 116 -6.15 -2.53 -3.24
CA VAL A 116 -5.07 -1.58 -2.87
C VAL A 116 -5.22 -0.28 -3.65
N VAL A 117 -5.33 -0.34 -4.97
CA VAL A 117 -5.48 0.85 -5.82
C VAL A 117 -6.73 1.65 -5.42
N SER A 118 -7.85 0.98 -5.18
CA SER A 118 -9.10 1.62 -4.78
C SER A 118 -8.96 2.32 -3.43
N THR A 119 -8.37 1.66 -2.44
CA THR A 119 -8.16 2.21 -1.09
C THR A 119 -7.23 3.42 -1.13
N VAL A 120 -6.13 3.34 -1.88
CA VAL A 120 -5.18 4.45 -2.03
C VAL A 120 -5.82 5.64 -2.74
N ALA A 121 -6.60 5.40 -3.80
CA ALA A 121 -7.30 6.46 -4.53
C ALA A 121 -8.32 7.19 -3.64
N VAL A 122 -9.08 6.45 -2.83
CA VAL A 122 -10.03 7.02 -1.85
C VAL A 122 -9.29 7.79 -0.76
N GLY A 123 -8.20 7.26 -0.22
CA GLY A 123 -7.37 7.97 0.76
C GLY A 123 -6.82 9.28 0.20
N TRP A 124 -6.27 9.25 -1.02
CA TRP A 124 -5.79 10.45 -1.70
C TRP A 124 -6.91 11.48 -1.91
N SER A 125 -8.10 11.03 -2.32
CA SER A 125 -9.23 11.93 -2.53
C SER A 125 -9.62 12.69 -1.26
N GLY A 126 -9.54 12.04 -0.10
CA GLY A 126 -9.79 12.68 1.21
C GLY A 126 -8.81 13.82 1.48
N TYR A 127 -7.53 13.61 1.24
CA TYR A 127 -6.52 14.69 1.34
C TYR A 127 -6.75 15.82 0.35
N PHE A 128 -7.11 15.47 -0.89
CA PHE A 128 -7.39 16.46 -1.93
C PHE A 128 -8.60 17.33 -1.57
N VAL A 129 -9.69 16.74 -1.12
CA VAL A 129 -10.89 17.47 -0.67
C VAL A 129 -10.56 18.34 0.56
N GLY A 130 -9.80 17.81 1.51
CA GLY A 130 -9.33 18.59 2.68
C GLY A 130 -8.46 19.78 2.26
N PHE A 131 -7.58 19.61 1.28
CA PHE A 131 -6.79 20.70 0.72
C PHE A 131 -7.66 21.78 0.07
N LEU A 132 -8.67 21.40 -0.72
CA LEU A 132 -9.61 22.39 -1.30
C LEU A 132 -10.37 23.17 -0.23
N GLN A 133 -10.80 22.51 0.85
CA GLN A 133 -11.44 23.17 1.98
C GLN A 133 -10.49 24.14 2.68
N TRP A 134 -9.24 23.76 2.88
CA TRP A 134 -8.22 24.63 3.45
C TRP A 134 -7.97 25.87 2.58
N VAL A 135 -7.89 25.70 1.24
CA VAL A 135 -7.76 26.82 0.29
C VAL A 135 -8.94 27.76 0.39
N GLN A 136 -10.15 27.25 0.47
CA GLN A 136 -11.34 28.08 0.65
C GLN A 136 -11.29 28.89 1.94
N GLN A 137 -10.90 28.24 3.05
CA GLN A 137 -10.86 28.89 4.36
C GLN A 137 -9.80 29.99 4.45
N ASN A 138 -8.63 29.79 3.82
CA ASN A 138 -7.51 30.74 3.94
C ASN A 138 -7.46 31.81 2.84
N PHE A 139 -7.95 31.50 1.63
CA PHE A 139 -7.89 32.40 0.48
C PHE A 139 -9.27 32.90 0.01
N GLY A 140 -10.37 32.39 0.60
CA GLY A 140 -11.73 32.75 0.21
C GLY A 140 -12.15 32.29 -1.19
N TRP A 141 -11.38 31.40 -1.82
CA TRP A 141 -11.71 30.87 -3.14
C TRP A 141 -12.79 29.80 -3.04
N ASN A 142 -13.85 29.94 -3.81
CA ASN A 142 -14.94 28.96 -3.83
C ASN A 142 -14.56 27.75 -4.74
N VAL A 143 -13.67 26.89 -4.23
CA VAL A 143 -13.13 25.71 -4.95
C VAL A 143 -13.58 24.39 -4.33
N THR A 144 -14.55 24.40 -3.42
CA THR A 144 -15.03 23.16 -2.79
C THR A 144 -15.85 22.31 -3.74
N LEU A 145 -15.67 21.00 -3.64
CA LEU A 145 -16.51 20.03 -4.34
C LEU A 145 -17.83 19.83 -3.58
N PRO A 146 -18.98 19.71 -4.29
CA PRO A 146 -20.23 19.27 -3.68
C PRO A 146 -20.04 17.93 -2.96
N ALA A 147 -20.66 17.76 -1.80
CA ALA A 147 -20.55 16.53 -1.02
C ALA A 147 -20.91 15.26 -1.82
N ALA A 148 -21.87 15.38 -2.75
CA ALA A 148 -22.24 14.30 -3.64
C ALA A 148 -21.10 13.77 -4.54
N LEU A 149 -20.11 14.62 -4.86
CA LEU A 149 -18.98 14.28 -5.74
C LEU A 149 -17.65 14.08 -4.96
N ALA A 150 -17.64 14.40 -3.68
CA ALA A 150 -16.45 14.36 -2.84
C ALA A 150 -16.21 13.02 -2.16
N ALA A 151 -17.24 12.17 -2.08
CA ALA A 151 -17.18 10.90 -1.36
C ALA A 151 -18.07 9.84 -2.01
N GLY A 152 -17.77 8.57 -1.75
CA GLY A 152 -18.61 7.45 -2.21
C GLY A 152 -19.91 7.29 -1.39
N PRO A 153 -20.82 6.37 -1.82
CA PRO A 153 -22.12 6.18 -1.19
C PRO A 153 -22.05 5.85 0.31
N HIS A 154 -21.07 5.05 0.72
CA HIS A 154 -20.88 4.67 2.14
C HIS A 154 -20.37 5.81 3.03
N ALA A 155 -19.86 6.88 2.43
CA ALA A 155 -19.35 8.06 3.12
C ALA A 155 -20.23 9.30 2.90
N GLY A 156 -21.51 9.11 2.56
CA GLY A 156 -22.52 10.16 2.42
C GLY A 156 -22.48 10.94 1.10
N GLY A 157 -21.69 10.51 0.13
CA GLY A 157 -21.69 11.04 -1.24
C GLY A 157 -22.47 10.15 -2.22
N VAL A 158 -22.34 10.45 -3.51
CA VAL A 158 -22.86 9.63 -4.61
C VAL A 158 -21.72 8.99 -5.35
N ILE A 159 -20.68 9.77 -5.66
CA ILE A 159 -19.51 9.31 -6.42
C ILE A 159 -18.27 10.04 -5.91
N ASN A 160 -17.15 9.33 -5.82
CA ASN A 160 -15.86 9.93 -5.45
C ASN A 160 -15.12 10.35 -6.73
N LEU A 161 -15.45 11.53 -7.24
CA LEU A 161 -14.88 12.06 -8.47
C LEU A 161 -13.34 12.22 -8.40
N PRO A 162 -12.74 12.78 -7.33
CA PRO A 162 -11.28 12.88 -7.24
C PRO A 162 -10.59 11.53 -7.30
N ALA A 163 -11.13 10.48 -6.65
CA ALA A 163 -10.57 9.15 -6.70
C ALA A 163 -10.59 8.56 -8.13
N ILE A 164 -11.66 8.79 -8.87
CA ILE A 164 -11.77 8.36 -10.26
C ILE A 164 -10.74 9.09 -11.13
N VAL A 165 -10.65 10.41 -11.01
CA VAL A 165 -9.74 11.23 -11.81
C VAL A 165 -8.29 10.82 -11.58
N ILE A 166 -7.86 10.66 -10.33
CA ILE A 166 -6.47 10.26 -10.03
C ILE A 166 -6.17 8.86 -10.56
N THR A 167 -7.12 7.93 -10.46
CA THR A 167 -6.94 6.56 -10.98
C THR A 167 -6.72 6.57 -12.49
N PHE A 168 -7.53 7.31 -13.25
CA PHE A 168 -7.35 7.43 -14.69
C PHE A 168 -6.09 8.20 -15.08
N MET A 169 -5.71 9.20 -14.31
CA MET A 169 -4.46 9.96 -14.53
C MET A 169 -3.23 9.05 -14.35
N VAL A 170 -3.20 8.24 -13.30
CA VAL A 170 -2.12 7.27 -13.06
C VAL A 170 -2.12 6.18 -14.12
N ALA A 171 -3.30 5.65 -14.50
CA ALA A 171 -3.39 4.67 -15.58
C ALA A 171 -2.86 5.22 -16.91
N GLY A 172 -3.19 6.46 -17.25
CA GLY A 172 -2.65 7.15 -18.43
C GLY A 172 -1.12 7.30 -18.39
N LEU A 173 -0.57 7.64 -17.22
CA LEU A 173 0.88 7.71 -17.02
C LEU A 173 1.56 6.35 -17.22
N LEU A 174 0.97 5.28 -16.69
CA LEU A 174 1.50 3.92 -16.86
C LEU A 174 1.47 3.48 -18.34
N MET A 175 0.44 3.90 -19.09
CA MET A 175 0.37 3.65 -20.54
C MET A 175 1.41 4.44 -21.34
N ALA A 176 1.89 5.58 -20.84
CA ALA A 176 2.93 6.38 -21.48
C ALA A 176 4.30 5.68 -21.46
N GLY A 177 4.59 4.87 -20.44
CA GLY A 177 5.79 4.05 -20.38
C GLY A 177 6.27 3.75 -18.97
N THR A 178 6.99 2.63 -18.82
CA THR A 178 7.50 2.19 -17.51
C THR A 178 8.64 3.06 -16.99
N ARG A 179 9.45 3.63 -17.87
CA ARG A 179 10.58 4.48 -17.49
C ARG A 179 10.12 5.83 -16.96
N GLU A 180 9.16 6.44 -17.63
CA GLU A 180 8.53 7.71 -17.25
C GLU A 180 7.85 7.57 -15.90
N SER A 181 7.07 6.51 -15.74
CA SER A 181 6.39 6.19 -14.48
C SER A 181 7.37 5.96 -13.33
N ALA A 182 8.46 5.19 -13.55
CA ALA A 182 9.47 4.94 -12.53
C ALA A 182 10.25 6.22 -12.14
N THR A 183 10.54 7.10 -13.10
CA THR A 183 11.21 8.38 -12.86
C THR A 183 10.33 9.30 -12.02
N LEU A 184 9.05 9.44 -12.39
CA LEU A 184 8.09 10.23 -11.61
C LEU A 184 7.96 9.68 -10.19
N ASN A 185 7.84 8.36 -10.05
CA ASN A 185 7.79 7.73 -8.73
C ASN A 185 9.04 8.05 -7.89
N ALA A 186 10.24 7.98 -8.47
CA ALA A 186 11.48 8.32 -7.76
C ALA A 186 11.48 9.78 -7.27
N ILE A 187 11.01 10.72 -8.07
CA ILE A 187 10.85 12.13 -7.68
C ILE A 187 9.86 12.25 -6.52
N LEU A 188 8.69 11.61 -6.63
CA LEU A 188 7.68 11.63 -5.57
C LEU A 188 8.17 11.00 -4.27
N VAL A 189 9.03 9.96 -4.35
CA VAL A 189 9.66 9.35 -3.17
C VAL A 189 10.56 10.36 -2.45
N VAL A 190 11.36 11.13 -3.16
CA VAL A 190 12.19 12.17 -2.55
C VAL A 190 11.33 13.20 -1.85
N PHE A 191 10.26 13.69 -2.52
CA PHE A 191 9.35 14.68 -1.91
C PHE A 191 8.68 14.15 -0.64
N LYS A 192 8.17 12.91 -0.65
CA LYS A 192 7.51 12.35 0.54
C LYS A 192 8.47 12.09 1.70
N LEU A 193 9.73 11.72 1.43
CA LEU A 193 10.75 11.57 2.47
C LEU A 193 11.12 12.94 3.07
N ILE A 194 11.25 13.99 2.25
CA ILE A 194 11.47 15.35 2.74
C ILE A 194 10.28 15.80 3.59
N ALA A 195 9.04 15.60 3.13
CA ALA A 195 7.84 15.96 3.87
C ALA A 195 7.78 15.25 5.23
N LEU A 196 8.12 13.96 5.26
CA LEU A 196 8.18 13.18 6.50
C LEU A 196 9.27 13.70 7.45
N ALA A 197 10.46 14.02 6.93
CA ALA A 197 11.56 14.58 7.72
C ALA A 197 11.18 15.94 8.32
N VAL A 198 10.55 16.81 7.52
CA VAL A 198 10.05 18.12 7.99
C VAL A 198 8.99 17.94 9.07
N PHE A 199 8.03 17.01 8.85
CA PHE A 199 7.01 16.68 9.86
C PHE A 199 7.64 16.25 11.18
N ILE A 200 8.60 15.33 11.14
CA ILE A 200 9.31 14.87 12.34
C ILE A 200 10.03 16.02 13.02
N ALA A 201 10.76 16.84 12.26
CA ALA A 201 11.52 17.97 12.79
C ALA A 201 10.62 19.01 13.49
N VAL A 202 9.43 19.25 12.96
CA VAL A 202 8.44 20.19 13.53
C VAL A 202 7.71 19.57 14.72
N ALA A 203 7.39 18.27 14.66
CA ALA A 203 6.63 17.60 15.72
C ALA A 203 7.48 17.22 16.93
N LEU A 204 8.78 16.94 16.74
CA LEU A 204 9.66 16.46 17.80
C LEU A 204 9.76 17.41 19.01
N PRO A 205 9.87 18.75 18.86
CA PRO A 205 9.88 19.67 20.00
C PRO A 205 8.56 19.72 20.79
N ALA A 206 7.45 19.35 20.13
CA ALA A 206 6.13 19.31 20.78
C ALA A 206 5.80 17.94 21.39
N PHE A 207 6.75 17.00 21.35
CA PHE A 207 6.56 15.66 21.91
C PHE A 207 6.44 15.71 23.44
N ASN A 208 5.32 15.20 23.96
CA ASN A 208 5.09 15.03 25.39
C ASN A 208 5.02 13.52 25.73
N PRO A 209 5.95 12.99 26.56
CA PRO A 209 5.93 11.58 26.98
C PRO A 209 4.65 11.18 27.72
N ASP A 210 3.95 12.09 28.36
CA ASP A 210 2.71 11.81 29.09
C ASP A 210 1.60 11.32 28.14
N ASN A 211 1.64 11.73 26.87
CA ASN A 211 0.71 11.26 25.84
C ASN A 211 0.87 9.75 25.52
N LEU A 212 1.96 9.11 25.98
CA LEU A 212 2.15 7.67 25.85
C LEU A 212 1.49 6.86 26.98
N GLN A 213 0.79 7.49 27.91
CA GLN A 213 0.17 6.82 29.05
C GLN A 213 -1.37 6.90 28.96
N PRO A 214 -2.10 5.77 29.17
CA PRO A 214 -1.57 4.40 29.29
C PRO A 214 -1.04 3.87 27.96
N PHE A 215 0.13 3.18 27.97
CA PHE A 215 0.78 2.73 26.73
C PHE A 215 -0.06 1.72 25.94
N MET A 216 -0.72 0.78 26.62
CA MET A 216 -1.61 -0.23 26.01
C MET A 216 -3.04 -0.15 26.58
N PRO A 217 -3.82 0.88 26.24
CA PRO A 217 -5.16 1.09 26.82
C PRO A 217 -6.13 -0.06 26.51
N PHE A 218 -5.96 -0.75 25.40
CA PHE A 218 -6.82 -1.85 24.95
C PHE A 218 -6.16 -3.21 25.04
N GLY A 219 -4.98 -3.31 25.67
CA GLY A 219 -4.24 -4.57 25.82
C GLY A 219 -3.53 -5.07 24.56
N PHE A 220 -2.83 -6.18 24.70
CA PHE A 220 -2.06 -6.79 23.60
C PHE A 220 -2.93 -7.66 22.67
N PRO A 221 -3.78 -8.59 23.18
CA PRO A 221 -4.60 -9.44 22.33
C PRO A 221 -5.71 -8.64 21.64
N LYS A 222 -6.17 -9.19 20.51
CA LYS A 222 -7.36 -8.68 19.84
C LYS A 222 -8.59 -8.93 20.73
N SER A 223 -9.34 -7.88 21.02
CA SER A 223 -10.59 -7.92 21.80
C SER A 223 -11.66 -7.06 21.11
N LEU A 224 -12.92 -7.32 21.40
CA LEU A 224 -14.04 -6.47 20.98
C LEU A 224 -14.38 -5.51 22.12
N ASP A 225 -14.53 -4.22 21.79
CA ASP A 225 -15.05 -3.25 22.75
C ASP A 225 -16.57 -3.34 22.88
N ALA A 226 -17.16 -2.51 23.75
CA ALA A 226 -18.61 -2.47 23.98
C ALA A 226 -19.43 -2.08 22.73
N ALA A 227 -18.79 -1.46 21.74
CA ALA A 227 -19.39 -1.09 20.46
C ALA A 227 -19.19 -2.16 19.37
N GLY A 228 -18.59 -3.30 19.69
CA GLY A 228 -18.27 -4.37 18.74
C GLY A 228 -17.09 -4.06 17.84
N VAL A 229 -16.28 -3.04 18.16
CA VAL A 229 -15.09 -2.67 17.38
C VAL A 229 -13.88 -3.47 17.89
N GLU A 230 -13.12 -4.02 16.95
CA GLU A 230 -11.88 -4.73 17.26
C GLU A 230 -10.80 -3.77 17.74
N ARG A 231 -10.26 -4.02 18.93
CA ARG A 231 -9.20 -3.23 19.58
C ARG A 231 -8.04 -4.10 20.04
N GLY A 232 -6.94 -3.46 20.39
CA GLY A 232 -5.70 -4.09 20.87
C GLY A 232 -4.57 -4.05 19.86
N VAL A 233 -3.35 -4.35 20.32
CA VAL A 233 -2.13 -4.32 19.50
C VAL A 233 -2.24 -5.25 18.30
N MET A 234 -2.76 -6.45 18.48
CA MET A 234 -2.91 -7.44 17.40
C MET A 234 -3.98 -7.04 16.39
N ALA A 235 -5.06 -6.36 16.80
CA ALA A 235 -6.06 -5.82 15.89
C ALA A 235 -5.50 -4.69 15.03
N ALA A 236 -4.69 -3.82 15.61
CA ALA A 236 -3.98 -2.78 14.87
C ALA A 236 -2.92 -3.38 13.93
N ALA A 237 -2.15 -4.39 14.37
CA ALA A 237 -1.13 -5.04 13.55
C ALA A 237 -1.72 -5.68 12.28
N ALA A 238 -2.91 -6.27 12.36
CA ALA A 238 -3.61 -6.85 11.22
C ALA A 238 -3.96 -5.80 10.14
N ILE A 239 -4.32 -4.58 10.56
CA ILE A 239 -4.61 -3.47 9.64
C ILE A 239 -3.31 -2.85 9.11
N ILE A 240 -2.33 -2.66 10.01
CA ILE A 240 -1.03 -2.07 9.67
C ILE A 240 -0.25 -2.97 8.70
N PHE A 241 -0.49 -4.29 8.72
CA PHE A 241 0.11 -5.20 7.73
C PHE A 241 -0.10 -4.70 6.29
N PHE A 242 -1.28 -4.12 6.00
CA PHE A 242 -1.56 -3.48 4.72
C PHE A 242 -0.62 -2.30 4.39
N ALA A 243 -0.01 -1.68 5.40
CA ALA A 243 0.93 -0.57 5.20
C ALA A 243 2.28 -0.99 4.59
N PHE A 244 2.64 -2.25 4.71
CA PHE A 244 3.89 -2.82 4.21
C PHE A 244 3.74 -3.48 2.83
N TYR A 245 2.57 -3.40 2.27
CA TYR A 245 2.18 -4.06 1.02
C TYR A 245 2.29 -3.15 -0.25
#